data_ee6d2842ffaa126421cef3449eb29f69
#
_entry.id   ee6d2842ffaa126421cef3449eb29f69
#
_cell.length_a   1.000
_cell.length_b   1.000
_cell.length_c   1.000
_cell.angle_alpha   90.00
_cell.angle_beta   90.00
_cell.angle_gamma   90.00
#
_symmetry.space_group_name_H-M   'P 1'
#
loop_
_entity.id
_entity.type
_entity.pdbx_description
1 polymer ?
#
loop_
_entity_poly.entity_id
_entity_poly.type
_entity_poly.pdbx_seq_one_letter_code
_entity_poly.pdbx_strand_id
1 'polypeptide(L)'
;MIVQWYPGHMQKAKREILELNKYIDLYLILLDARAPLSSRNEQLEVLIKDKPKIYVLNKSDLADETKNHEFAKYFQKNNQVAVCIDSLKGTNVKSILKIAENLLKDKIEEAKQRGRRKIIRFAVLGIPNVGKSTLINKITNSAKARTGDKPGVTRAKQWIKINDYFEMLDTPGILIPKLEDDTVAIKLCAIGSVKEELFDKEFVAKKTIGMIKEEYSHLLKARYSIDFSTLSEEEYLIEIGKKRGCILKEGKIDTLKAATMFLDDLRKGKIGRITLDEVVRR
;
A
#
# COMPACT_ATOMS: atom_id res chain seq x y z
N MET A 1 -16.42 -10.15 -11.73
CA MET A 1 -15.60 -10.20 -10.50
C MET A 1 -14.18 -10.55 -10.92
N ILE A 2 -13.26 -9.61 -10.81
CA ILE A 2 -11.87 -9.70 -11.33
C ILE A 2 -10.99 -10.56 -10.43
N VAL A 3 -11.30 -10.65 -9.13
CA VAL A 3 -10.51 -11.37 -8.13
C VAL A 3 -11.40 -12.30 -7.31
N GLN A 4 -11.00 -13.56 -7.17
CA GLN A 4 -11.68 -14.52 -6.29
C GLN A 4 -11.22 -14.38 -4.84
N TRP A 5 -12.13 -14.05 -3.94
CA TRP A 5 -11.86 -13.83 -2.53
C TRP A 5 -12.47 -14.90 -1.61
N TYR A 6 -11.76 -15.17 -0.51
CA TYR A 6 -12.24 -16.08 0.54
C TYR A 6 -12.77 -15.30 1.75
N PRO A 7 -14.09 -15.31 2.03
CA PRO A 7 -14.71 -14.54 3.12
C PRO A 7 -14.24 -14.87 4.54
N GLY A 8 -13.80 -16.12 4.78
CA GLY A 8 -13.42 -16.58 6.11
C GLY A 8 -12.25 -15.85 6.77
N HIS A 9 -11.29 -15.39 5.97
CA HIS A 9 -10.12 -14.66 6.49
C HIS A 9 -10.48 -13.27 7.03
N MET A 10 -11.49 -12.61 6.46
CA MET A 10 -11.93 -11.28 6.91
C MET A 10 -12.57 -11.30 8.31
N GLN A 11 -13.42 -12.30 8.58
CA GLN A 11 -14.06 -12.41 9.90
C GLN A 11 -13.04 -12.66 10.99
N LYS A 12 -12.05 -13.50 10.74
CA LYS A 12 -10.94 -13.75 11.67
C LYS A 12 -10.16 -12.47 11.97
N ALA A 13 -9.81 -11.72 10.94
CA ALA A 13 -9.07 -10.46 11.10
C ALA A 13 -9.86 -9.39 11.86
N LYS A 14 -11.16 -9.24 11.59
CA LYS A 14 -12.05 -8.33 12.34
C LYS A 14 -12.04 -8.68 13.83
N ARG A 15 -12.18 -9.97 14.16
CA ARG A 15 -12.15 -10.45 15.54
C ARG A 15 -10.80 -10.17 16.21
N GLU A 16 -9.70 -10.45 15.54
CA GLU A 16 -8.35 -10.19 16.05
C GLU A 16 -8.12 -8.71 16.33
N ILE A 17 -8.57 -7.80 15.44
CA ILE A 17 -8.47 -6.35 15.65
C ILE A 17 -9.27 -5.92 16.88
N LEU A 18 -10.51 -6.38 17.02
CA LEU A 18 -11.35 -6.03 18.17
C LEU A 18 -10.74 -6.49 19.50
N GLU A 19 -10.18 -7.69 19.54
CA GLU A 19 -9.46 -8.21 20.71
C GLU A 19 -8.23 -7.38 21.08
N LEU A 20 -7.54 -6.84 20.05
CA LEU A 20 -6.33 -6.05 20.22
C LEU A 20 -6.60 -4.59 20.58
N ASN A 21 -7.77 -4.05 20.16
CA ASN A 21 -8.09 -2.64 20.26
C ASN A 21 -7.93 -2.07 21.69
N LYS A 22 -8.21 -2.88 22.72
CA LYS A 22 -8.05 -2.49 24.13
C LYS A 22 -6.60 -2.22 24.56
N TYR A 23 -5.62 -2.82 23.86
CA TYR A 23 -4.19 -2.68 24.18
C TYR A 23 -3.48 -1.64 23.31
N ILE A 24 -4.10 -1.18 22.22
CA ILE A 24 -3.52 -0.26 21.25
C ILE A 24 -3.87 1.17 21.62
N ASP A 25 -2.90 2.06 21.61
CA ASP A 25 -3.07 3.50 21.80
C ASP A 25 -3.24 4.25 20.47
N LEU A 26 -2.62 3.75 19.40
CA LEU A 26 -2.54 4.39 18.08
C LEU A 26 -2.46 3.33 16.96
N TYR A 27 -3.10 3.58 15.83
CA TYR A 27 -2.94 2.76 14.63
C TYR A 27 -2.16 3.49 13.54
N LEU A 28 -1.23 2.79 12.91
CA LEU A 28 -0.61 3.20 11.66
C LEU A 28 -1.37 2.52 10.51
N ILE A 29 -2.07 3.30 9.72
CA ILE A 29 -2.79 2.82 8.54
C ILE A 29 -1.84 2.93 7.35
N LEU A 30 -1.23 1.82 6.96
CA LEU A 30 -0.24 1.79 5.89
C LEU A 30 -0.94 1.65 4.54
N LEU A 31 -0.78 2.66 3.69
CA LEU A 31 -1.32 2.77 2.34
C LEU A 31 -0.18 2.71 1.31
N ASP A 32 -0.48 2.26 0.09
CA ASP A 32 0.45 2.38 -1.03
C ASP A 32 0.27 3.76 -1.68
N ALA A 33 1.30 4.58 -1.71
CA ALA A 33 1.24 5.94 -2.24
C ALA A 33 0.86 6.00 -3.74
N ARG A 34 1.00 4.89 -4.47
CA ARG A 34 0.58 4.78 -5.87
C ARG A 34 -0.94 4.61 -6.02
N ALA A 35 -1.64 4.20 -4.96
CA ALA A 35 -3.10 4.03 -4.92
C ALA A 35 -3.63 4.24 -3.49
N PRO A 36 -3.56 5.47 -2.93
CA PRO A 36 -3.81 5.72 -1.52
C PRO A 36 -5.24 5.40 -1.08
N LEU A 37 -6.24 5.77 -1.87
CA LEU A 37 -7.65 5.50 -1.56
C LEU A 37 -8.01 4.04 -1.83
N SER A 38 -7.55 3.49 -2.97
CA SER A 38 -7.80 2.09 -3.32
C SER A 38 -7.15 1.10 -2.34
N SER A 39 -6.02 1.47 -1.73
CA SER A 39 -5.35 0.65 -0.70
C SER A 39 -5.91 0.83 0.72
N ARG A 40 -6.85 1.74 0.91
CA ARG A 40 -7.52 2.01 2.17
C ARG A 40 -8.59 0.97 2.45
N ASN A 41 -8.74 0.55 3.70
CA ASN A 41 -9.79 -0.37 4.12
C ASN A 41 -10.71 0.31 5.15
N GLU A 42 -11.72 1.00 4.68
CA GLU A 42 -12.68 1.73 5.52
C GLU A 42 -13.45 0.83 6.48
N GLN A 43 -13.74 -0.42 6.09
CA GLN A 43 -14.42 -1.37 6.98
C GLN A 43 -13.60 -1.70 8.22
N LEU A 44 -12.26 -1.75 8.10
CA LEU A 44 -11.38 -1.94 9.25
C LEU A 44 -11.28 -0.67 10.09
N GLU A 45 -11.27 0.49 9.46
CA GLU A 45 -11.17 1.76 10.16
C GLU A 45 -12.38 2.05 11.05
N VAL A 46 -13.58 1.58 10.67
CA VAL A 46 -14.78 1.63 11.51
C VAL A 46 -14.60 0.86 12.83
N LEU A 47 -13.88 -0.28 12.81
CA LEU A 47 -13.63 -1.08 14.01
C LEU A 47 -12.71 -0.39 15.03
N ILE A 48 -11.92 0.57 14.58
CA ILE A 48 -10.93 1.31 15.37
C ILE A 48 -11.20 2.80 15.40
N LYS A 49 -12.48 3.21 15.19
CA LYS A 49 -12.89 4.61 15.05
C LYS A 49 -12.53 5.48 16.26
N ASP A 50 -12.54 4.90 17.44
CA ASP A 50 -12.25 5.52 18.74
C ASP A 50 -10.76 5.73 19.03
N LYS A 51 -9.88 5.23 18.16
CA LYS A 51 -8.43 5.34 18.33
C LYS A 51 -7.81 6.35 17.38
N PRO A 52 -6.79 7.08 17.83
CA PRO A 52 -5.95 7.89 16.95
C PRO A 52 -5.36 7.08 15.82
N LYS A 53 -5.22 7.70 14.64
CA LYS A 53 -4.69 7.08 13.43
C LYS A 53 -3.67 7.98 12.76
N ILE A 54 -2.61 7.38 12.21
CA ILE A 54 -1.70 8.03 11.29
C ILE A 54 -1.78 7.28 9.97
N TYR A 55 -2.11 7.97 8.90
CA TYR A 55 -2.09 7.42 7.54
C TYR A 55 -0.67 7.53 6.99
N VAL A 56 -0.08 6.39 6.67
CA VAL A 56 1.31 6.29 6.21
C VAL A 56 1.30 5.90 4.75
N LEU A 57 1.55 6.86 3.84
CA LEU A 57 1.62 6.65 2.41
C LEU A 57 3.03 6.14 2.08
N ASN A 58 3.17 4.82 2.01
CA ASN A 58 4.45 4.17 1.74
C ASN A 58 4.73 4.05 0.25
N LYS A 59 5.99 3.80 -0.12
CA LYS A 59 6.50 3.76 -1.49
C LYS A 59 6.28 5.10 -2.22
N SER A 60 6.37 6.20 -1.49
CA SER A 60 6.19 7.54 -2.04
C SER A 60 7.23 7.91 -3.10
N ASP A 61 8.35 7.20 -3.15
CA ASP A 61 9.39 7.27 -4.18
C ASP A 61 8.94 6.69 -5.53
N LEU A 62 7.93 5.81 -5.55
CA LEU A 62 7.33 5.22 -6.75
C LEU A 62 6.06 5.95 -7.22
N ALA A 63 5.50 6.80 -6.38
CA ALA A 63 4.28 7.57 -6.67
C ALA A 63 4.60 8.96 -7.21
N ASP A 64 3.67 9.54 -7.95
CA ASP A 64 3.76 10.91 -8.43
C ASP A 64 3.92 11.90 -7.27
N GLU A 65 4.88 12.81 -7.39
CA GLU A 65 5.22 13.76 -6.31
C GLU A 65 4.12 14.78 -6.07
N THR A 66 3.52 15.28 -7.13
CA THR A 66 2.39 16.22 -7.05
C THR A 66 1.20 15.56 -6.36
N LYS A 67 0.87 14.32 -6.77
CA LYS A 67 -0.20 13.53 -6.15
C LYS A 67 0.11 13.21 -4.69
N ASN A 68 1.35 12.92 -4.32
CA ASN A 68 1.74 12.73 -2.92
C ASN A 68 1.39 13.96 -2.07
N HIS A 69 1.66 15.18 -2.55
CA HIS A 69 1.29 16.42 -1.87
C HIS A 69 -0.22 16.65 -1.83
N GLU A 70 -0.92 16.34 -2.93
CA GLU A 70 -2.39 16.45 -2.99
C GLU A 70 -3.05 15.50 -1.98
N PHE A 71 -2.61 14.25 -1.89
CA PHE A 71 -3.14 13.30 -0.91
C PHE A 71 -2.80 13.67 0.52
N ALA A 72 -1.61 14.17 0.81
CA ALA A 72 -1.28 14.68 2.13
C ALA A 72 -2.24 15.80 2.56
N LYS A 73 -2.54 16.75 1.65
CA LYS A 73 -3.53 17.83 1.88
C LYS A 73 -4.96 17.27 2.01
N TYR A 74 -5.33 16.28 1.22
CA TYR A 74 -6.64 15.62 1.29
C TYR A 74 -6.89 15.02 2.68
N PHE A 75 -5.94 14.26 3.22
CA PHE A 75 -6.05 13.71 4.57
C PHE A 75 -6.13 14.81 5.62
N GLN A 76 -5.31 15.86 5.51
CA GLN A 76 -5.33 16.99 6.44
C GLN A 76 -6.68 17.73 6.44
N LYS A 77 -7.28 17.99 5.28
CA LYS A 77 -8.62 18.61 5.16
C LYS A 77 -9.71 17.76 5.82
N ASN A 78 -9.52 16.44 5.88
CA ASN A 78 -10.44 15.53 6.56
C ASN A 78 -10.07 15.30 8.05
N ASN A 79 -9.30 16.20 8.66
CA ASN A 79 -8.82 16.10 10.03
C ASN A 79 -8.05 14.80 10.32
N GLN A 80 -7.36 14.28 9.32
CA GLN A 80 -6.58 13.05 9.40
C GLN A 80 -5.09 13.39 9.27
N VAL A 81 -4.26 12.74 10.08
CA VAL A 81 -2.82 12.94 10.04
C VAL A 81 -2.23 11.97 9.03
N ALA A 82 -1.49 12.49 8.05
CA ALA A 82 -0.85 11.67 7.02
C ALA A 82 0.63 12.01 6.83
N VAL A 83 1.43 11.02 6.44
CA VAL A 83 2.85 11.18 6.14
C VAL A 83 3.24 10.29 4.96
N CYS A 84 3.97 10.86 3.99
CA CYS A 84 4.55 10.12 2.87
C CYS A 84 5.95 9.61 3.27
N ILE A 85 6.19 8.32 3.05
CA ILE A 85 7.45 7.66 3.40
C ILE A 85 7.98 6.76 2.29
N ASP A 86 9.28 6.50 2.32
CA ASP A 86 9.90 5.34 1.68
C ASP A 86 10.47 4.43 2.77
N SER A 87 9.76 3.35 3.08
CA SER A 87 10.19 2.42 4.13
C SER A 87 11.44 1.63 3.74
N LEU A 88 11.74 1.47 2.46
CA LEU A 88 12.94 0.75 1.99
C LEU A 88 14.19 1.59 2.26
N LYS A 89 14.22 2.84 1.79
CA LYS A 89 15.32 3.77 2.05
C LYS A 89 15.30 4.33 3.46
N GLY A 90 14.12 4.44 4.08
CA GLY A 90 13.92 5.00 5.42
C GLY A 90 13.59 6.49 5.42
N THR A 91 13.27 7.05 4.24
CA THR A 91 12.89 8.46 4.12
C THR A 91 11.62 8.73 4.93
N ASN A 92 11.65 9.74 5.77
CA ASN A 92 10.57 10.18 6.66
C ASN A 92 10.06 9.14 7.69
N VAL A 93 10.66 7.94 7.81
CA VAL A 93 10.20 6.91 8.75
C VAL A 93 10.29 7.39 10.20
N LYS A 94 11.35 8.14 10.56
CA LYS A 94 11.51 8.68 11.92
C LYS A 94 10.44 9.71 12.29
N SER A 95 9.83 10.39 11.32
CA SER A 95 8.78 11.38 11.59
C SER A 95 7.50 10.75 12.15
N ILE A 96 7.25 9.46 11.87
CA ILE A 96 6.10 8.72 12.41
C ILE A 96 6.09 8.76 13.94
N LEU A 97 7.23 8.52 14.59
CA LEU A 97 7.32 8.52 16.05
C LEU A 97 7.08 9.93 16.63
N LYS A 98 7.62 10.99 16.00
CA LYS A 98 7.37 12.37 16.40
C LYS A 98 5.89 12.76 16.27
N ILE A 99 5.24 12.34 15.17
CA ILE A 99 3.81 12.55 14.95
C ILE A 99 3.00 11.82 16.02
N ALA A 100 3.37 10.57 16.35
CA ALA A 100 2.71 9.78 17.39
C ALA A 100 2.84 10.42 18.79
N GLU A 101 4.02 10.96 19.14
CA GLU A 101 4.24 11.70 20.38
C GLU A 101 3.32 12.93 20.46
N ASN A 102 3.25 13.74 19.40
CA ASN A 102 2.40 14.92 19.35
C ASN A 102 0.91 14.57 19.46
N LEU A 103 0.46 13.51 18.78
CA LEU A 103 -0.93 13.07 18.78
C LEU A 103 -1.39 12.55 20.15
N LEU A 104 -0.47 12.01 20.94
CA LEU A 104 -0.73 11.41 22.25
C LEU A 104 -0.15 12.23 23.41
N LYS A 105 0.22 13.48 23.15
CA LYS A 105 0.88 14.36 24.13
C LYS A 105 0.12 14.44 25.45
N ASP A 106 -1.19 14.67 25.40
CA ASP A 106 -2.01 14.80 26.60
C ASP A 106 -2.00 13.52 27.45
N LYS A 107 -2.11 12.34 26.81
CA LYS A 107 -2.03 11.05 27.51
C LYS A 107 -0.65 10.81 28.14
N ILE A 108 0.40 11.27 27.47
CA ILE A 108 1.78 11.16 27.99
C ILE A 108 1.95 12.08 29.21
N GLU A 109 1.47 13.31 29.13
CA GLU A 109 1.57 14.30 30.21
C GLU A 109 0.74 13.89 31.45
N GLU A 110 -0.49 13.40 31.25
CA GLU A 110 -1.30 12.86 32.35
C GLU A 110 -0.61 11.70 33.09
N ALA A 111 0.00 10.77 32.33
CA ALA A 111 0.73 9.68 32.95
C ALA A 111 1.93 10.16 33.74
N LYS A 112 2.66 11.16 33.23
CA LYS A 112 3.81 11.78 33.89
C LYS A 112 3.39 12.49 35.18
N GLN A 113 2.28 13.24 35.18
CA GLN A 113 1.74 13.88 36.37
C GLN A 113 1.38 12.89 37.49
N ARG A 114 0.99 11.66 37.11
CA ARG A 114 0.71 10.56 38.04
C ARG A 114 1.97 9.76 38.44
N GLY A 115 3.17 10.27 38.12
CA GLY A 115 4.43 9.61 38.41
C GLY A 115 4.66 8.29 37.62
N ARG A 116 3.92 8.10 36.51
CA ARG A 116 3.98 6.90 35.68
C ARG A 116 4.59 7.20 34.32
N ARG A 117 5.35 6.24 33.80
CA ARG A 117 5.83 6.28 32.41
C ARG A 117 4.79 5.64 31.51
N LYS A 118 4.27 6.40 30.54
CA LYS A 118 3.38 5.85 29.51
C LYS A 118 4.21 5.23 28.39
N ILE A 119 4.01 3.94 28.15
CA ILE A 119 4.48 3.26 26.94
C ILE A 119 3.35 3.31 25.92
N ILE A 120 3.62 3.91 24.78
CA ILE A 120 2.67 4.01 23.65
C ILE A 120 2.74 2.71 22.87
N ARG A 121 1.60 2.06 22.71
CA ARG A 121 1.44 0.82 21.97
C ARG A 121 0.73 1.07 20.67
N PHE A 122 1.35 0.72 19.56
CA PHE A 122 0.73 0.86 18.25
C PHE A 122 0.76 -0.42 17.43
N ALA A 123 -0.20 -0.51 16.49
CA ALA A 123 -0.28 -1.59 15.51
C ALA A 123 -0.27 -1.01 14.09
N VAL A 124 0.29 -1.79 13.15
CA VAL A 124 0.34 -1.42 11.73
C VAL A 124 -0.74 -2.20 11.00
N LEU A 125 -1.71 -1.51 10.42
CA LEU A 125 -2.73 -2.08 9.56
C LEU A 125 -2.46 -1.69 8.10
N GLY A 126 -2.78 -2.56 7.18
CA GLY A 126 -2.64 -2.28 5.75
C GLY A 126 -2.79 -3.56 4.91
N ILE A 127 -3.05 -3.37 3.63
CA ILE A 127 -3.21 -4.47 2.67
C ILE A 127 -1.91 -5.28 2.48
N PRO A 128 -1.96 -6.47 1.88
CA PRO A 128 -0.76 -7.22 1.53
C PRO A 128 0.20 -6.41 0.65
N ASN A 129 1.49 -6.68 0.74
CA ASN A 129 2.57 -6.11 -0.09
C ASN A 129 2.69 -4.57 -0.06
N VAL A 130 1.99 -3.89 0.85
CA VAL A 130 2.10 -2.43 1.06
C VAL A 130 3.41 -2.02 1.75
N GLY A 131 4.15 -3.00 2.29
CA GLY A 131 5.46 -2.79 2.95
C GLY A 131 5.43 -2.78 4.48
N LYS A 132 4.43 -3.44 5.11
CA LYS A 132 4.32 -3.53 6.58
C LYS A 132 5.60 -4.06 7.24
N SER A 133 6.07 -5.23 6.84
CA SER A 133 7.29 -5.84 7.41
C SER A 133 8.53 -4.98 7.17
N THR A 134 8.63 -4.31 6.01
CA THR A 134 9.72 -3.38 5.70
C THR A 134 9.69 -2.19 6.65
N LEU A 135 8.51 -1.58 6.86
CA LEU A 135 8.34 -0.46 7.80
C LEU A 135 8.68 -0.89 9.23
N ILE A 136 8.15 -2.05 9.67
CA ILE A 136 8.43 -2.61 11.00
C ILE A 136 9.93 -2.77 11.22
N ASN A 137 10.62 -3.42 10.27
CA ASN A 137 12.08 -3.60 10.34
C ASN A 137 12.83 -2.27 10.38
N LYS A 138 12.37 -1.27 9.61
CA LYS A 138 13.01 0.04 9.54
C LYS A 138 12.83 0.85 10.82
N ILE A 139 11.63 0.80 11.42
CA ILE A 139 11.34 1.47 12.69
C ILE A 139 12.12 0.83 13.84
N THR A 140 12.20 -0.50 13.87
CA THR A 140 12.83 -1.25 14.96
C THR A 140 14.35 -1.35 14.83
N ASN A 141 14.93 -0.87 13.72
CA ASN A 141 16.35 -1.07 13.37
C ASN A 141 16.80 -2.55 13.51
N SER A 142 15.88 -3.48 13.38
CA SER A 142 16.14 -4.89 13.55
C SER A 142 15.72 -5.70 12.35
N ALA A 143 16.61 -6.57 11.86
CA ALA A 143 16.31 -7.57 10.84
C ALA A 143 15.40 -8.71 11.34
N LYS A 144 14.67 -8.52 12.46
CA LYS A 144 13.92 -9.57 13.17
C LYS A 144 12.51 -9.78 12.62
N ALA A 145 11.87 -8.80 12.00
CA ALA A 145 10.62 -9.05 11.30
C ALA A 145 10.95 -9.69 9.95
N ARG A 146 10.70 -10.98 9.82
CA ARG A 146 10.99 -11.73 8.59
C ARG A 146 10.20 -11.15 7.43
N THR A 147 10.90 -10.55 6.47
CA THR A 147 10.36 -10.23 5.15
C THR A 147 10.26 -11.54 4.36
N GLY A 148 9.07 -12.12 4.29
CA GLY A 148 8.88 -13.36 3.51
C GLY A 148 7.46 -13.87 3.61
N ASP A 149 6.89 -14.15 2.44
CA ASP A 149 5.56 -14.71 2.21
C ASP A 149 5.46 -16.19 2.63
N LYS A 150 5.76 -16.53 3.90
CA LYS A 150 5.40 -17.87 4.39
C LYS A 150 4.18 -17.74 5.30
N PRO A 151 3.01 -18.19 4.85
CA PRO A 151 1.83 -18.31 5.70
C PRO A 151 2.14 -19.24 6.87
N GLY A 152 1.93 -18.78 8.11
CA GLY A 152 1.94 -19.66 9.27
C GLY A 152 3.08 -19.51 10.27
N VAL A 153 3.94 -18.48 10.20
CA VAL A 153 5.12 -18.37 11.08
C VAL A 153 4.89 -17.57 12.36
N THR A 154 3.85 -16.72 12.44
CA THR A 154 3.58 -15.93 13.66
C THR A 154 2.47 -16.58 14.47
N ARG A 155 2.81 -17.45 15.40
CA ARG A 155 1.84 -18.15 16.28
C ARG A 155 1.52 -17.43 17.60
N ALA A 156 2.22 -16.34 17.95
CA ALA A 156 1.96 -15.56 19.16
C ALA A 156 2.04 -14.07 18.87
N LYS A 157 1.13 -13.28 19.47
CA LYS A 157 1.13 -11.83 19.46
C LYS A 157 2.39 -11.34 20.19
N GLN A 158 3.35 -10.78 19.49
CA GLN A 158 4.61 -10.35 20.08
C GLN A 158 4.72 -8.82 20.03
N TRP A 159 4.95 -8.21 21.22
CA TRP A 159 5.30 -6.81 21.35
C TRP A 159 6.78 -6.62 21.02
N ILE A 160 7.05 -5.73 20.08
CA ILE A 160 8.41 -5.37 19.69
C ILE A 160 8.71 -4.01 20.33
N LYS A 161 9.68 -3.97 21.23
CA LYS A 161 10.17 -2.71 21.80
C LYS A 161 10.95 -1.93 20.74
N ILE A 162 10.51 -0.71 20.46
CA ILE A 162 11.20 0.21 19.54
C ILE A 162 12.22 1.05 20.31
N ASN A 163 11.75 1.65 21.39
CA ASN A 163 12.55 2.40 22.35
C ASN A 163 11.84 2.38 23.71
N ASP A 164 12.28 3.22 24.63
CA ASP A 164 11.70 3.26 25.98
C ASP A 164 10.27 3.81 26.05
N TYR A 165 9.75 4.42 24.99
CA TYR A 165 8.43 5.05 24.96
C TYR A 165 7.47 4.35 24.00
N PHE A 166 7.98 3.50 23.09
CA PHE A 166 7.19 2.89 22.04
C PHE A 166 7.35 1.39 21.98
N GLU A 167 6.22 0.69 21.95
CA GLU A 167 6.09 -0.72 21.61
C GLU A 167 5.18 -0.89 20.42
N MET A 168 5.51 -1.78 19.51
CA MET A 168 4.73 -2.11 18.35
C MET A 168 4.29 -3.56 18.39
N LEU A 169 3.03 -3.81 18.02
CA LEU A 169 2.54 -5.15 17.83
C LEU A 169 2.93 -5.65 16.44
N ASP A 170 3.63 -6.78 16.39
CA ASP A 170 3.81 -7.50 15.13
C ASP A 170 2.47 -8.15 14.76
N THR A 171 1.73 -7.45 13.89
CA THR A 171 0.44 -7.94 13.38
C THR A 171 0.65 -8.67 12.07
N PRO A 172 0.14 -9.90 11.92
CA PRO A 172 0.06 -10.56 10.62
C PRO A 172 -0.65 -9.64 9.63
N GLY A 173 -0.27 -9.72 8.35
CA GLY A 173 -0.88 -8.90 7.30
C GLY A 173 -2.40 -9.01 7.32
N ILE A 174 -3.07 -7.95 7.77
CA ILE A 174 -4.52 -7.89 7.85
C ILE A 174 -5.05 -7.36 6.53
N LEU A 175 -5.60 -8.22 5.84
CA LEU A 175 -6.55 -8.34 4.74
C LEU A 175 -6.88 -7.12 3.88
N ILE A 176 -7.00 -7.45 2.59
CA ILE A 176 -7.58 -6.63 1.53
C ILE A 176 -9.09 -6.45 1.80
N PRO A 177 -9.67 -5.27 1.53
CA PRO A 177 -11.11 -5.07 1.56
C PRO A 177 -11.80 -6.03 0.57
N LYS A 178 -13.08 -6.32 0.79
CA LYS A 178 -13.91 -6.95 -0.25
C LYS A 178 -13.89 -6.03 -1.46
N LEU A 179 -13.35 -6.52 -2.58
CA LEU A 179 -13.23 -5.76 -3.81
C LEU A 179 -14.59 -5.79 -4.54
N GLU A 180 -15.48 -4.86 -4.20
CA GLU A 180 -16.77 -4.71 -4.87
C GLU A 180 -16.65 -3.83 -6.12
N ASP A 181 -15.66 -2.94 -6.14
CA ASP A 181 -15.36 -2.04 -7.27
C ASP A 181 -14.24 -2.66 -8.12
N ASP A 182 -14.56 -2.95 -9.36
CA ASP A 182 -13.62 -3.52 -10.33
C ASP A 182 -12.44 -2.56 -10.61
N THR A 183 -12.64 -1.25 -10.56
CA THR A 183 -11.58 -0.24 -10.72
C THR A 183 -10.58 -0.30 -9.58
N VAL A 184 -11.05 -0.41 -8.34
CA VAL A 184 -10.20 -0.60 -7.17
C VAL A 184 -9.44 -1.92 -7.28
N ALA A 185 -10.11 -3.00 -7.71
CA ALA A 185 -9.49 -4.30 -7.89
C ALA A 185 -8.34 -4.25 -8.90
N ILE A 186 -8.55 -3.61 -10.07
CA ILE A 186 -7.51 -3.42 -11.11
C ILE A 186 -6.31 -2.68 -10.54
N LYS A 187 -6.52 -1.56 -9.86
CA LYS A 187 -5.44 -0.76 -9.26
C LYS A 187 -4.64 -1.58 -8.25
N LEU A 188 -5.30 -2.34 -7.37
CA LEU A 188 -4.63 -3.18 -6.38
C LEU A 188 -3.85 -4.35 -7.02
N CYS A 189 -4.36 -4.94 -8.09
CA CYS A 189 -3.63 -5.93 -8.88
C CYS A 189 -2.40 -5.30 -9.55
N ALA A 190 -2.55 -4.12 -10.14
CA ALA A 190 -1.48 -3.40 -10.82
C ALA A 190 -0.30 -3.07 -9.90
N ILE A 191 -0.58 -2.58 -8.68
CA ILE A 191 0.48 -2.26 -7.69
C ILE A 191 1.04 -3.49 -6.96
N GLY A 192 0.52 -4.71 -7.23
CA GLY A 192 1.01 -5.97 -6.68
C GLY A 192 0.50 -6.28 -5.26
N SER A 193 -0.66 -5.75 -4.87
CA SER A 193 -1.29 -6.06 -3.59
C SER A 193 -2.12 -7.35 -3.61
N VAL A 194 -2.43 -7.84 -4.80
CA VAL A 194 -3.13 -9.11 -5.05
C VAL A 194 -2.15 -10.11 -5.66
N LYS A 195 -2.27 -11.40 -5.28
CA LYS A 195 -1.44 -12.46 -5.86
C LYS A 195 -1.74 -12.65 -7.34
N GLU A 196 -0.71 -12.86 -8.14
CA GLU A 196 -0.82 -12.91 -9.61
C GLU A 196 -1.65 -14.07 -10.15
N GLU A 197 -1.77 -15.14 -9.37
CA GLU A 197 -2.59 -16.31 -9.73
C GLU A 197 -4.10 -16.05 -9.61
N LEU A 198 -4.50 -14.95 -8.99
CA LEU A 198 -5.91 -14.62 -8.70
C LEU A 198 -6.56 -13.70 -9.73
N PHE A 199 -5.82 -13.23 -10.76
CA PHE A 199 -6.35 -12.33 -11.76
C PHE A 199 -5.72 -12.51 -13.14
N ASP A 200 -6.42 -12.06 -14.17
CA ASP A 200 -5.91 -12.02 -15.55
C ASP A 200 -4.95 -10.84 -15.72
N LYS A 201 -3.66 -11.15 -15.96
CA LYS A 201 -2.61 -10.15 -16.13
C LYS A 201 -2.78 -9.29 -17.37
N GLU A 202 -3.26 -9.86 -18.46
CA GLU A 202 -3.47 -9.14 -19.73
C GLU A 202 -4.58 -8.13 -19.57
N PHE A 203 -5.70 -8.55 -18.97
CA PHE A 203 -6.81 -7.66 -18.64
C PHE A 203 -6.37 -6.51 -17.72
N VAL A 204 -5.71 -6.82 -16.60
CA VAL A 204 -5.25 -5.80 -15.65
C VAL A 204 -4.25 -4.84 -16.29
N ALA A 205 -3.30 -5.34 -17.09
CA ALA A 205 -2.31 -4.49 -17.77
C ALA A 205 -2.98 -3.55 -18.77
N LYS A 206 -3.89 -4.04 -19.63
CA LYS A 206 -4.64 -3.23 -20.59
C LYS A 206 -5.43 -2.12 -19.89
N LYS A 207 -6.22 -2.47 -18.86
CA LYS A 207 -7.00 -1.48 -18.11
C LYS A 207 -6.11 -0.46 -17.40
N THR A 208 -4.98 -0.89 -16.83
CA THR A 208 -4.03 0.02 -16.19
C THR A 208 -3.41 0.99 -17.20
N ILE A 209 -3.01 0.52 -18.40
CA ILE A 209 -2.51 1.41 -19.48
C ILE A 209 -3.58 2.44 -19.84
N GLY A 210 -4.84 2.00 -20.02
CA GLY A 210 -5.96 2.88 -20.31
C GLY A 210 -6.17 3.97 -19.26
N MET A 211 -5.98 3.65 -17.97
CA MET A 211 -6.10 4.62 -16.87
C MET A 211 -5.00 5.70 -16.88
N ILE A 212 -3.76 5.33 -17.29
CA ILE A 212 -2.59 6.20 -17.13
C ILE A 212 -2.12 6.84 -18.43
N LYS A 213 -2.61 6.42 -19.60
CA LYS A 213 -2.08 6.81 -20.91
C LYS A 213 -2.19 8.31 -21.21
N GLU A 214 -3.20 8.98 -20.67
CA GLU A 214 -3.38 10.43 -20.88
C GLU A 214 -2.46 11.23 -19.96
N GLU A 215 -2.53 11.00 -18.65
CA GLU A 215 -1.79 11.78 -17.65
C GLU A 215 -0.28 11.50 -17.70
N TYR A 216 0.10 10.25 -17.94
CA TYR A 216 1.50 9.80 -17.93
C TYR A 216 2.01 9.38 -19.32
N SER A 217 1.43 9.93 -20.39
CA SER A 217 1.82 9.64 -21.80
C SER A 217 3.32 9.78 -22.03
N HIS A 218 3.94 10.82 -21.49
CA HIS A 218 5.36 11.09 -21.63
C HIS A 218 6.24 10.00 -21.00
N LEU A 219 5.82 9.45 -19.82
CA LEU A 219 6.53 8.37 -19.14
C LEU A 219 6.43 7.05 -19.90
N LEU A 220 5.22 6.73 -20.40
CA LEU A 220 4.98 5.54 -21.23
C LEU A 220 5.80 5.60 -22.51
N LYS A 221 5.80 6.76 -23.19
CA LYS A 221 6.58 6.99 -24.42
C LYS A 221 8.08 6.88 -24.16
N ALA A 222 8.57 7.46 -23.05
CA ALA A 222 9.98 7.34 -22.66
C ALA A 222 10.39 5.89 -22.40
N ARG A 223 9.51 5.09 -21.76
CA ARG A 223 9.82 3.70 -21.40
C ARG A 223 9.73 2.74 -22.56
N TYR A 224 8.71 2.86 -23.42
CA TYR A 224 8.39 1.87 -24.46
C TYR A 224 8.64 2.36 -25.89
N SER A 225 8.86 3.67 -26.12
CA SER A 225 8.92 4.31 -27.44
C SER A 225 7.65 4.07 -28.25
N ILE A 226 6.49 4.13 -27.57
CA ILE A 226 5.15 3.92 -28.12
C ILE A 226 4.28 5.11 -27.73
N ASP A 227 3.46 5.59 -28.67
CA ASP A 227 2.40 6.55 -28.38
C ASP A 227 1.09 5.80 -28.15
N PHE A 228 0.71 5.67 -26.88
CA PHE A 228 -0.50 4.93 -26.48
C PHE A 228 -1.80 5.71 -26.72
N SER A 229 -1.74 7.01 -26.98
CA SER A 229 -2.95 7.85 -27.21
C SER A 229 -3.69 7.44 -28.47
N THR A 230 -2.97 6.97 -29.48
CA THR A 230 -3.50 6.56 -30.79
C THR A 230 -3.92 5.10 -30.86
N LEU A 231 -3.63 4.30 -29.84
CA LEU A 231 -3.85 2.85 -29.82
C LEU A 231 -5.17 2.48 -29.16
N SER A 232 -5.80 1.42 -29.69
CA SER A 232 -6.88 0.71 -29.03
C SER A 232 -6.38 -0.13 -27.86
N GLU A 233 -7.28 -0.54 -26.97
CA GLU A 233 -6.93 -1.35 -25.80
C GLU A 233 -6.31 -2.71 -26.18
N GLU A 234 -6.75 -3.28 -27.29
CA GLU A 234 -6.24 -4.55 -27.84
C GLU A 234 -4.81 -4.43 -28.35
N GLU A 235 -4.42 -3.26 -28.83
CA GLU A 235 -3.09 -3.03 -29.42
C GLU A 235 -2.01 -2.79 -28.36
N TYR A 236 -2.36 -2.36 -27.13
CA TYR A 236 -1.37 -2.00 -26.11
C TYR A 236 -0.30 -3.07 -25.89
N LEU A 237 -0.73 -4.29 -25.61
CA LEU A 237 0.20 -5.38 -25.30
C LEU A 237 0.91 -5.91 -26.55
N ILE A 238 0.28 -5.81 -27.70
CA ILE A 238 0.89 -6.18 -28.98
C ILE A 238 2.08 -5.25 -29.29
N GLU A 239 1.89 -3.95 -29.14
CA GLU A 239 2.95 -2.99 -29.41
C GLU A 239 4.08 -3.06 -28.37
N ILE A 240 3.77 -3.23 -27.08
CA ILE A 240 4.79 -3.52 -26.06
C ILE A 240 5.56 -4.80 -26.43
N GLY A 241 4.85 -5.85 -26.80
CA GLY A 241 5.45 -7.14 -27.17
C GLY A 241 6.39 -7.04 -28.36
N LYS A 242 6.00 -6.32 -29.43
CA LYS A 242 6.84 -6.02 -30.59
C LYS A 242 8.13 -5.29 -30.18
N LYS A 243 8.00 -4.20 -29.43
CA LYS A 243 9.13 -3.35 -28.99
C LYS A 243 10.08 -4.06 -28.02
N ARG A 244 9.56 -4.99 -27.22
CA ARG A 244 10.34 -5.73 -26.18
C ARG A 244 10.76 -7.14 -26.59
N GLY A 245 10.45 -7.55 -27.82
CA GLY A 245 10.80 -8.88 -28.31
C GLY A 245 10.09 -10.02 -27.57
N CYS A 246 8.82 -9.79 -27.16
CA CYS A 246 8.00 -10.84 -26.58
C CYS A 246 7.37 -11.66 -27.70
N ILE A 247 8.12 -12.62 -28.25
CA ILE A 247 7.75 -13.39 -29.43
C ILE A 247 7.71 -14.89 -29.07
N LEU A 248 6.62 -15.56 -29.45
CA LEU A 248 6.46 -17.01 -29.41
C LEU A 248 7.17 -17.70 -30.57
N LYS A 249 7.32 -19.02 -30.51
CA LYS A 249 8.04 -19.83 -31.53
C LYS A 249 7.51 -19.64 -32.97
N GLU A 250 6.26 -19.30 -33.15
CA GLU A 250 5.62 -19.11 -34.46
C GLU A 250 5.63 -17.63 -34.93
N GLY A 251 6.41 -16.75 -34.33
CA GLY A 251 6.43 -15.32 -34.67
C GLY A 251 5.26 -14.52 -34.13
N LYS A 252 4.31 -15.14 -33.41
CA LYS A 252 3.21 -14.45 -32.75
C LYS A 252 3.68 -13.69 -31.53
N ILE A 253 3.03 -12.57 -31.21
CA ILE A 253 3.34 -11.77 -30.02
C ILE A 253 2.85 -12.49 -28.77
N ASP A 254 3.72 -12.63 -27.78
CA ASP A 254 3.41 -13.11 -26.44
C ASP A 254 2.87 -11.97 -25.58
N THR A 255 1.56 -11.74 -25.64
CA THR A 255 0.86 -10.69 -24.92
C THR A 255 0.86 -10.90 -23.41
N LEU A 256 0.88 -12.14 -22.93
CA LEU A 256 0.99 -12.47 -21.51
C LEU A 256 2.36 -12.05 -20.95
N LYS A 257 3.44 -12.32 -21.71
CA LYS A 257 4.78 -11.88 -21.34
C LYS A 257 4.89 -10.35 -21.37
N ALA A 258 4.28 -9.70 -22.36
CA ALA A 258 4.22 -8.24 -22.45
C ALA A 258 3.46 -7.63 -21.26
N ALA A 259 2.32 -8.20 -20.87
CA ALA A 259 1.54 -7.79 -19.70
C ALA A 259 2.34 -7.96 -18.40
N THR A 260 2.99 -9.10 -18.22
CA THR A 260 3.83 -9.37 -17.05
C THR A 260 4.99 -8.36 -16.95
N MET A 261 5.62 -8.04 -18.08
CA MET A 261 6.70 -7.05 -18.15
C MET A 261 6.19 -5.64 -17.82
N PHE A 262 5.03 -5.24 -18.33
CA PHE A 262 4.43 -3.95 -18.05
C PHE A 262 4.11 -3.79 -16.55
N LEU A 263 3.43 -4.78 -15.96
CA LEU A 263 3.09 -4.75 -14.54
C LEU A 263 4.34 -4.72 -13.64
N ASP A 264 5.38 -5.44 -14.01
CA ASP A 264 6.66 -5.44 -13.31
C ASP A 264 7.38 -4.08 -13.42
N ASP A 265 7.37 -3.46 -14.60
CA ASP A 265 7.94 -2.14 -14.82
C ASP A 265 7.20 -1.05 -14.02
N LEU A 266 5.87 -1.13 -13.93
CA LEU A 266 5.05 -0.26 -13.10
C LEU A 266 5.39 -0.43 -11.61
N ARG A 267 5.42 -1.66 -11.12
CA ARG A 267 5.69 -1.99 -9.71
C ARG A 267 7.08 -1.58 -9.26
N LYS A 268 8.06 -1.67 -10.14
CA LYS A 268 9.47 -1.31 -9.90
C LYS A 268 9.79 0.16 -10.20
N GLY A 269 8.80 0.95 -10.62
CA GLY A 269 8.99 2.37 -10.98
C GLY A 269 9.83 2.60 -12.23
N LYS A 270 10.01 1.59 -13.10
CA LYS A 270 10.79 1.71 -14.32
C LYS A 270 10.08 2.54 -15.42
N ILE A 271 8.76 2.67 -15.34
CA ILE A 271 7.99 3.58 -16.22
C ILE A 271 8.18 5.02 -15.73
N GLY A 272 8.25 5.20 -14.42
CA GLY A 272 8.33 6.48 -13.73
C GLY A 272 7.48 6.47 -12.47
N ARG A 273 7.32 7.64 -11.86
CA ARG A 273 6.48 7.83 -10.67
C ARG A 273 5.03 8.02 -11.09
N ILE A 274 4.17 7.07 -10.73
CA ILE A 274 2.77 7.01 -11.17
C ILE A 274 1.87 6.80 -9.97
N THR A 275 0.75 7.55 -9.93
CA THR A 275 -0.33 7.36 -8.96
C THR A 275 -1.62 7.07 -9.70
N LEU A 276 -2.32 6.00 -9.32
CA LEU A 276 -3.52 5.49 -10.00
C LEU A 276 -4.83 6.07 -9.45
N ASP A 277 -4.76 6.68 -8.27
CA ASP A 277 -5.92 7.32 -7.64
C ASP A 277 -5.93 8.82 -7.87
N GLU A 278 -7.14 9.38 -7.88
CA GLU A 278 -7.42 10.80 -7.94
C GLU A 278 -7.98 11.30 -6.62
N VAL A 279 -7.58 12.50 -6.21
CA VAL A 279 -8.23 13.20 -5.10
C VAL A 279 -9.61 13.68 -5.56
N VAL A 280 -10.67 13.17 -4.95
CA VAL A 280 -12.02 13.65 -5.21
C VAL A 280 -12.11 15.10 -4.74
N ARG A 281 -12.16 16.04 -5.68
CA ARG A 281 -12.44 17.46 -5.40
C ARG A 281 -13.92 17.57 -5.05
N ARG A 282 -14.23 17.59 -3.76
CA ARG A 282 -15.55 18.01 -3.27
C ARG A 282 -15.60 19.51 -3.09
#